data_2f3fde5030915c8c89c172d2d2ec134c
#
_entry.id   2f3fde5030915c8c89c172d2d2ec134c
#
_cell.length_a   1.000
_cell.length_b   1.000
_cell.length_c   1.000
_cell.angle_alpha   90.00
_cell.angle_beta   90.00
_cell.angle_gamma   90.00
#
_symmetry.space_group_name_H-M   'P 1'
#
loop_
_entity.id
_entity.type
_entity.pdbx_description
1 polymer ?
#
loop_
_entity_poly.entity_id
_entity_poly.type
_entity_poly.pdbx_seq_one_letter_code
_entity_poly.pdbx_strand_id
1 'polypeptide(L)'
;DAGGRLILCDALTYAERFKPAVVVDIATLTGACVVALGAQHSGLFAKDDALADALLDAGKKSGDTAWRMPIDDEYGESLKSNFADLANVGGREGGAITAAVFLSKFTKAYRWAHLDIAGTAWKSGGAKNGTGRPVSLLTQFVLNQAAAGKDALAPLPVAESKVAAKTSAKTARKPAAKAPAKKAAARKVAAKKAAA
;
A
#
# COMPACT_ATOMS: atom_id res chain seq x y z
N ASP A 1 5.32 1.52 -8.29
CA ASP A 1 5.51 2.86 -7.72
C ASP A 1 5.83 2.76 -6.22
N ALA A 2 7.12 2.68 -5.88
CA ALA A 2 7.56 2.52 -4.50
C ALA A 2 7.29 3.78 -3.65
N GLY A 3 7.42 4.98 -4.23
CA GLY A 3 7.13 6.25 -3.56
C GLY A 3 5.63 6.47 -3.38
N GLY A 4 4.83 6.17 -4.39
CA GLY A 4 3.37 6.32 -4.35
C GLY A 4 2.71 5.49 -3.26
N ARG A 5 3.18 4.25 -3.02
CA ARG A 5 2.61 3.42 -1.95
C ARG A 5 2.89 3.96 -0.54
N LEU A 6 3.97 4.72 -0.33
CA LEU A 6 4.23 5.39 0.95
C LEU A 6 3.21 6.52 1.19
N ILE A 7 2.93 7.31 0.17
CA ILE A 7 1.89 8.35 0.24
C ILE A 7 0.52 7.71 0.47
N LEU A 8 0.26 6.58 -0.20
CA LEU A 8 -1.02 5.88 -0.10
C LEU A 8 -1.24 5.27 1.29
N CYS A 9 -0.20 4.72 1.93
CA CYS A 9 -0.33 4.19 3.28
C CYS A 9 -0.65 5.27 4.33
N ASP A 10 -0.13 6.49 4.17
CA ASP A 10 -0.48 7.64 5.02
C ASP A 10 -1.96 8.02 4.84
N ALA A 11 -2.44 8.08 3.60
CA ALA A 11 -3.83 8.38 3.29
C ALA A 11 -4.79 7.30 3.85
N LEU A 12 -4.42 6.03 3.73
CA LEU A 12 -5.20 4.90 4.26
C LEU A 12 -5.27 4.94 5.80
N THR A 13 -4.16 5.23 6.47
CA THR A 13 -4.14 5.43 7.93
C THR A 13 -5.01 6.63 8.33
N TYR A 14 -4.94 7.74 7.60
CA TYR A 14 -5.76 8.90 7.86
C TYR A 14 -7.26 8.64 7.69
N ALA A 15 -7.64 7.75 6.75
CA ALA A 15 -9.04 7.38 6.49
C ALA A 15 -9.73 6.77 7.73
N GLU A 16 -9.01 6.14 8.65
CA GLU A 16 -9.56 5.58 9.89
C GLU A 16 -10.36 6.60 10.72
N ARG A 17 -9.97 7.87 10.66
CA ARG A 17 -10.62 8.96 11.42
C ARG A 17 -12.09 9.13 11.04
N PHE A 18 -12.47 8.75 9.83
CA PHE A 18 -13.84 8.87 9.34
C PHE A 18 -14.70 7.64 9.66
N LYS A 19 -14.11 6.60 10.29
CA LYS A 19 -14.78 5.33 10.62
C LYS A 19 -15.56 4.75 9.43
N PRO A 20 -14.94 4.60 8.25
CA PRO A 20 -15.64 4.14 7.07
C PRO A 20 -16.06 2.68 7.21
N ALA A 21 -17.18 2.29 6.60
CA ALA A 21 -17.58 0.89 6.47
C ALA A 21 -16.65 0.16 5.49
N VAL A 22 -16.33 0.83 4.38
CA VAL A 22 -15.49 0.31 3.30
C VAL A 22 -14.58 1.41 2.79
N VAL A 23 -13.34 1.06 2.49
CA VAL A 23 -12.40 1.90 1.74
C VAL A 23 -11.93 1.13 0.51
N VAL A 24 -12.07 1.73 -0.66
CA VAL A 24 -11.50 1.23 -1.91
C VAL A 24 -10.49 2.27 -2.39
N ASP A 25 -9.22 1.91 -2.39
CA ASP A 25 -8.20 2.75 -3.00
C ASP A 25 -7.86 2.29 -4.42
N ILE A 26 -7.40 3.24 -5.23
CA ILE A 26 -7.18 3.04 -6.65
C ILE A 26 -5.85 3.70 -7.01
N ALA A 27 -4.95 2.94 -7.62
CA ALA A 27 -3.69 3.48 -8.09
C ALA A 27 -3.16 2.72 -9.31
N THR A 28 -2.42 3.41 -10.17
CA THR A 28 -1.54 2.80 -11.19
C THR A 28 -0.26 2.33 -10.51
N LEU A 29 -0.39 1.34 -9.60
CA LEU A 29 0.62 1.10 -8.58
C LEU A 29 1.81 0.31 -9.09
N THR A 30 1.58 -0.74 -9.90
CA THR A 30 2.67 -1.66 -10.25
C THR A 30 2.71 -2.04 -11.72
N GLY A 31 3.92 -2.01 -12.29
CA GLY A 31 4.17 -2.66 -13.58
C GLY A 31 3.99 -4.18 -13.52
N ALA A 32 4.14 -4.78 -12.33
CA ALA A 32 3.90 -6.21 -12.13
C ALA A 32 2.44 -6.59 -12.39
N CYS A 33 1.48 -5.75 -12.06
CA CYS A 33 0.06 -5.95 -12.38
C CYS A 33 -0.15 -5.90 -13.90
N VAL A 34 0.51 -4.99 -14.61
CA VAL A 34 0.48 -4.92 -16.08
C VAL A 34 1.01 -6.22 -16.70
N VAL A 35 2.12 -6.76 -16.16
CA VAL A 35 2.70 -8.02 -16.64
C VAL A 35 1.77 -9.21 -16.39
N ALA A 36 1.08 -9.22 -15.24
CA ALA A 36 0.19 -10.33 -14.85
C ALA A 36 -1.14 -10.32 -15.61
N LEU A 37 -1.79 -9.16 -15.76
CA LEU A 37 -3.16 -9.03 -16.23
C LEU A 37 -3.31 -8.27 -17.55
N GLY A 38 -2.22 -7.69 -18.08
CA GLY A 38 -2.25 -6.87 -19.28
C GLY A 38 -3.15 -5.64 -19.09
N ALA A 39 -3.87 -5.27 -20.16
CA ALA A 39 -4.81 -4.15 -20.17
C ALA A 39 -6.29 -4.61 -20.02
N GLN A 40 -6.53 -5.90 -19.70
CA GLN A 40 -7.87 -6.47 -19.74
C GLN A 40 -8.60 -6.30 -18.41
N HIS A 41 -7.92 -6.61 -17.32
CA HIS A 41 -8.49 -6.56 -15.97
C HIS A 41 -7.68 -5.67 -15.05
N SER A 42 -8.35 -4.94 -14.17
CA SER A 42 -7.70 -4.30 -13.02
C SER A 42 -7.36 -5.36 -11.97
N GLY A 43 -6.24 -5.23 -11.27
CA GLY A 43 -5.89 -6.13 -10.17
C GLY A 43 -6.70 -5.77 -8.93
N LEU A 44 -7.50 -6.68 -8.42
CA LEU A 44 -8.26 -6.52 -7.17
C LEU A 44 -7.56 -7.25 -6.03
N PHE A 45 -7.28 -6.55 -4.96
CA PHE A 45 -6.73 -7.09 -3.72
C PHE A 45 -7.65 -6.76 -2.56
N ALA A 46 -8.14 -7.77 -1.86
CA ALA A 46 -8.96 -7.60 -0.67
C ALA A 46 -8.86 -8.86 0.19
N LYS A 47 -8.70 -8.70 1.52
CA LYS A 47 -8.74 -9.81 2.48
C LYS A 47 -10.17 -10.21 2.84
N ASP A 48 -11.12 -9.29 2.72
CA ASP A 48 -12.54 -9.52 2.97
C ASP A 48 -13.20 -10.09 1.72
N ASP A 49 -13.69 -11.33 1.79
CA ASP A 49 -14.31 -12.02 0.66
C ASP A 49 -15.59 -11.34 0.20
N ALA A 50 -16.44 -10.89 1.13
CA ALA A 50 -17.70 -10.23 0.80
C ALA A 50 -17.48 -8.93 0.02
N LEU A 51 -16.45 -8.14 0.40
CA LEU A 51 -16.08 -6.94 -0.34
C LEU A 51 -15.48 -7.29 -1.72
N ALA A 52 -14.62 -8.31 -1.79
CA ALA A 52 -14.04 -8.75 -3.06
C ALA A 52 -15.14 -9.18 -4.03
N ASP A 53 -16.07 -10.02 -3.58
CA ASP A 53 -17.16 -10.55 -4.42
C ASP A 53 -18.10 -9.44 -4.87
N ALA A 54 -18.41 -8.47 -4.00
CA ALA A 54 -19.24 -7.32 -4.35
C ALA A 54 -18.59 -6.43 -5.43
N LEU A 55 -17.28 -6.22 -5.37
CA LEU A 55 -16.53 -5.47 -6.39
C LEU A 55 -16.42 -6.24 -7.71
N LEU A 56 -16.18 -7.56 -7.66
CA LEU A 56 -16.15 -8.41 -8.86
C LEU A 56 -17.51 -8.46 -9.56
N ASP A 57 -18.61 -8.59 -8.79
CA ASP A 57 -19.96 -8.55 -9.34
C ASP A 57 -20.26 -7.20 -9.99
N ALA A 58 -19.92 -6.09 -9.33
CA ALA A 58 -20.08 -4.76 -9.88
C ALA A 58 -19.28 -4.58 -11.19
N GLY A 59 -18.05 -5.08 -11.22
CA GLY A 59 -17.20 -5.04 -12.42
C GLY A 59 -17.79 -5.85 -13.58
N LYS A 60 -18.34 -7.02 -13.31
CA LYS A 60 -19.04 -7.84 -14.33
C LYS A 60 -20.28 -7.13 -14.87
N LYS A 61 -21.11 -6.57 -13.99
CA LYS A 61 -22.36 -5.86 -14.37
C LYS A 61 -22.09 -4.61 -15.19
N SER A 62 -21.02 -3.88 -14.88
CA SER A 62 -20.65 -2.64 -15.57
C SER A 62 -19.78 -2.84 -16.80
N GLY A 63 -19.28 -4.06 -17.06
CA GLY A 63 -18.29 -4.33 -18.11
C GLY A 63 -16.88 -3.82 -17.80
N ASP A 64 -16.64 -3.29 -16.61
CA ASP A 64 -15.35 -2.77 -16.14
C ASP A 64 -14.71 -3.76 -15.16
N THR A 65 -14.16 -4.84 -15.71
CA THR A 65 -13.82 -6.04 -14.96
C THR A 65 -12.50 -5.92 -14.20
N ALA A 66 -12.49 -6.54 -13.02
CA ALA A 66 -11.28 -6.77 -12.22
C ALA A 66 -11.02 -8.28 -12.07
N TRP A 67 -9.80 -8.63 -11.71
CA TRP A 67 -9.41 -9.99 -11.36
C TRP A 67 -8.84 -10.02 -9.95
N ARG A 68 -9.39 -10.90 -9.09
CA ARG A 68 -8.92 -11.02 -7.71
C ARG A 68 -7.56 -11.70 -7.67
N MET A 69 -6.61 -11.04 -7.04
CA MET A 69 -5.25 -11.51 -6.81
C MET A 69 -5.11 -12.00 -5.37
N PRO A 70 -4.20 -12.95 -5.10
CA PRO A 70 -3.94 -13.42 -3.74
C PRO A 70 -3.36 -12.29 -2.88
N ILE A 71 -3.62 -12.35 -1.57
CA ILE A 71 -3.12 -11.37 -0.59
C ILE A 71 -2.79 -12.06 0.75
N ASP A 72 -2.21 -13.27 0.67
CA ASP A 72 -1.85 -14.07 1.82
C ASP A 72 -0.68 -13.45 2.58
N ASP A 73 -0.63 -13.68 3.89
CA ASP A 73 0.37 -13.04 4.78
C ASP A 73 1.80 -13.51 4.50
N GLU A 74 1.99 -14.68 3.90
CA GLU A 74 3.28 -15.25 3.48
C GLU A 74 4.05 -14.33 2.53
N TYR A 75 3.35 -13.61 1.66
CA TYR A 75 3.99 -12.59 0.79
C TYR A 75 4.62 -11.44 1.58
N GLY A 76 4.23 -11.26 2.85
CA GLY A 76 4.81 -10.28 3.76
C GLY A 76 6.24 -10.57 4.19
N GLU A 77 6.71 -11.81 4.04
CA GLU A 77 8.09 -12.19 4.38
C GLU A 77 9.13 -11.38 3.58
N SER A 78 8.84 -11.08 2.32
CA SER A 78 9.70 -10.27 1.45
C SER A 78 9.74 -8.77 1.83
N LEU A 79 8.88 -8.35 2.75
CA LEU A 79 8.81 -6.97 3.23
C LEU A 79 9.54 -6.75 4.56
N LYS A 80 10.20 -7.77 5.10
CA LYS A 80 11.02 -7.63 6.30
C LYS A 80 12.17 -6.68 6.05
N SER A 81 12.49 -5.84 7.04
CA SER A 81 13.58 -4.87 6.99
C SER A 81 14.42 -4.93 8.26
N ASN A 82 15.73 -4.71 8.11
CA ASN A 82 16.64 -4.57 9.24
C ASN A 82 16.72 -3.12 9.76
N PHE A 83 16.17 -2.16 9.04
CA PHE A 83 16.34 -0.72 9.30
C PHE A 83 15.03 0.01 9.58
N ALA A 84 13.90 -0.54 9.12
CA ALA A 84 12.57 0.02 9.30
C ALA A 84 11.62 -1.06 9.79
N ASP A 85 10.43 -0.69 10.25
CA ASP A 85 9.41 -1.64 10.66
C ASP A 85 8.98 -2.53 9.49
N LEU A 86 9.00 -1.98 8.27
CA LEU A 86 8.59 -2.65 7.05
C LEU A 86 9.31 -2.04 5.84
N ALA A 87 9.79 -2.89 4.93
CA ALA A 87 10.24 -2.43 3.62
C ALA A 87 9.03 -2.16 2.72
N ASN A 88 9.09 -1.10 1.90
CA ASN A 88 8.00 -0.78 0.98
C ASN A 88 8.12 -1.47 -0.39
N VAL A 89 9.16 -2.28 -0.60
CA VAL A 89 9.39 -3.06 -1.82
C VAL A 89 9.85 -4.47 -1.44
N GLY A 90 9.20 -5.49 -1.98
CA GLY A 90 9.43 -6.90 -1.68
C GLY A 90 10.18 -7.68 -2.77
N GLY A 91 10.91 -7.01 -3.66
CA GLY A 91 11.57 -7.68 -4.78
C GLY A 91 10.72 -7.70 -6.06
N ARG A 92 11.15 -8.52 -7.05
CA ARG A 92 10.53 -8.57 -8.38
C ARG A 92 9.35 -9.54 -8.43
N GLU A 93 9.48 -10.69 -7.76
CA GLU A 93 8.48 -11.76 -7.75
C GLU A 93 7.22 -11.30 -7.00
N GLY A 94 6.06 -11.53 -7.59
CA GLY A 94 4.78 -11.17 -6.98
C GLY A 94 4.65 -9.67 -6.67
N GLY A 95 5.31 -8.78 -7.41
CA GLY A 95 5.43 -7.36 -7.09
C GLY A 95 4.11 -6.62 -6.89
N ALA A 96 3.03 -7.02 -7.58
CA ALA A 96 1.70 -6.47 -7.35
C ALA A 96 1.12 -6.94 -6.00
N ILE A 97 1.37 -8.20 -5.66
CA ILE A 97 0.88 -8.81 -4.41
C ILE A 97 1.61 -8.22 -3.20
N THR A 98 2.95 -8.16 -3.25
CA THR A 98 3.73 -7.57 -2.15
C THR A 98 3.41 -6.10 -1.92
N ALA A 99 3.10 -5.34 -2.99
CA ALA A 99 2.61 -3.97 -2.88
C ALA A 99 1.27 -3.88 -2.13
N ALA A 100 0.31 -4.73 -2.47
CA ALA A 100 -0.98 -4.79 -1.80
C ALA A 100 -0.85 -5.29 -0.35
N VAL A 101 0.02 -6.28 -0.09
CA VAL A 101 0.32 -6.75 1.28
C VAL A 101 0.93 -5.62 2.12
N PHE A 102 1.81 -4.79 1.56
CA PHE A 102 2.31 -3.60 2.24
C PHE A 102 1.16 -2.68 2.65
N LEU A 103 0.29 -2.30 1.71
CA LEU A 103 -0.87 -1.42 1.98
C LEU A 103 -1.82 -2.01 3.03
N SER A 104 -2.06 -3.33 2.99
CA SER A 104 -2.96 -4.01 3.93
C SER A 104 -2.55 -3.89 5.40
N LYS A 105 -1.27 -3.58 5.67
CA LYS A 105 -0.80 -3.38 7.06
C LYS A 105 -1.36 -2.10 7.69
N PHE A 106 -1.84 -1.16 6.86
CA PHE A 106 -2.36 0.16 7.25
C PHE A 106 -3.89 0.26 7.19
N THR A 107 -4.62 -0.86 6.98
CA THR A 107 -6.06 -0.85 6.73
C THR A 107 -6.85 -1.78 7.66
N LYS A 108 -6.34 -2.01 8.87
CA LYS A 108 -6.92 -2.99 9.80
C LYS A 108 -8.25 -2.56 10.42
N ALA A 109 -8.54 -1.26 10.41
CA ALA A 109 -9.71 -0.69 11.09
C ALA A 109 -11.01 -0.77 10.28
N TYR A 110 -10.96 -1.11 8.99
CA TYR A 110 -12.12 -1.12 8.09
C TYR A 110 -11.98 -2.18 7.01
N ARG A 111 -13.08 -2.50 6.31
CA ARG A 111 -13.04 -3.33 5.11
C ARG A 111 -12.31 -2.57 4.01
N TRP A 112 -11.30 -3.21 3.44
CA TRP A 112 -10.42 -2.57 2.47
C TRP A 112 -10.26 -3.41 1.21
N ALA A 113 -10.23 -2.71 0.07
CA ALA A 113 -9.83 -3.25 -1.20
C ALA A 113 -8.92 -2.25 -1.94
N HIS A 114 -7.96 -2.78 -2.67
CA HIS A 114 -7.10 -2.03 -3.59
C HIS A 114 -7.38 -2.46 -5.02
N LEU A 115 -7.51 -1.48 -5.91
CA LEU A 115 -7.56 -1.68 -7.36
C LEU A 115 -6.27 -1.17 -8.00
N ASP A 116 -5.40 -2.07 -8.41
CA ASP A 116 -4.24 -1.73 -9.24
C ASP A 116 -4.70 -1.62 -10.70
N ILE A 117 -4.76 -0.38 -11.18
CA ILE A 117 -5.24 -0.02 -12.51
C ILE A 117 -4.11 0.33 -13.48
N ALA A 118 -2.87 -0.05 -13.17
CA ALA A 118 -1.71 0.30 -13.98
C ALA A 118 -1.84 -0.15 -15.45
N GLY A 119 -2.50 -1.29 -15.70
CA GLY A 119 -2.74 -1.81 -17.05
C GLY A 119 -4.01 -1.28 -17.71
N THR A 120 -4.99 -0.79 -16.93
CA THR A 120 -6.33 -0.49 -17.43
C THR A 120 -6.67 1.00 -17.52
N ALA A 121 -5.91 1.86 -16.82
CA ALA A 121 -6.21 3.29 -16.74
C ALA A 121 -6.03 4.06 -18.07
N TRP A 122 -5.21 3.56 -18.95
CA TRP A 122 -4.88 4.23 -20.21
C TRP A 122 -4.75 3.26 -21.40
N LYS A 123 -4.81 3.81 -22.59
CA LYS A 123 -4.44 3.14 -23.85
C LYS A 123 -3.09 3.68 -24.31
N SER A 124 -2.17 2.78 -24.70
CA SER A 124 -0.88 3.13 -25.32
C SER A 124 -0.92 3.07 -26.84
N GLY A 125 0.16 3.48 -27.50
CA GLY A 125 0.27 3.45 -28.96
C GLY A 125 -0.35 4.68 -29.64
N GLY A 126 -0.86 4.52 -30.84
CA GLY A 126 -1.40 5.62 -31.68
C GLY A 126 -2.67 6.26 -31.12
N ALA A 127 -3.46 5.51 -30.36
CA ALA A 127 -4.70 5.97 -29.75
C ALA A 127 -4.54 6.27 -28.24
N LYS A 128 -3.44 6.92 -27.87
CA LYS A 128 -3.18 7.31 -26.45
C LYS A 128 -4.36 8.06 -25.86
N ASN A 129 -4.94 7.50 -24.79
CA ASN A 129 -6.05 8.14 -24.08
C ASN A 129 -6.24 7.50 -22.71
N GLY A 130 -6.88 8.23 -21.78
CA GLY A 130 -7.46 7.66 -20.56
C GLY A 130 -8.67 6.79 -20.89
N THR A 131 -8.86 5.70 -20.15
CA THR A 131 -10.00 4.77 -20.37
C THR A 131 -11.23 5.15 -19.56
N GLY A 132 -11.05 5.92 -18.49
CA GLY A 132 -12.08 6.19 -17.47
C GLY A 132 -12.26 5.05 -16.46
N ARG A 133 -11.53 3.94 -16.62
CA ARG A 133 -11.58 2.85 -15.64
C ARG A 133 -10.87 3.25 -14.33
N PRO A 134 -11.39 2.88 -13.15
CA PRO A 134 -12.52 1.96 -12.89
C PRO A 134 -13.84 2.67 -12.51
N VAL A 135 -14.15 3.82 -13.12
CA VAL A 135 -15.36 4.61 -12.75
C VAL A 135 -16.64 3.80 -12.84
N SER A 136 -16.82 3.02 -13.91
CA SER A 136 -18.04 2.22 -14.10
C SER A 136 -18.19 1.14 -13.02
N LEU A 137 -17.08 0.44 -12.68
CA LEU A 137 -17.07 -0.56 -11.61
C LEU A 137 -17.45 0.07 -10.28
N LEU A 138 -16.83 1.20 -9.92
CA LEU A 138 -17.07 1.86 -8.63
C LEU A 138 -18.48 2.43 -8.53
N THR A 139 -18.99 3.04 -9.60
CA THR A 139 -20.36 3.54 -9.66
C THR A 139 -21.36 2.39 -9.43
N GLN A 140 -21.17 1.27 -10.15
CA GLN A 140 -22.04 0.10 -9.99
C GLN A 140 -21.95 -0.48 -8.57
N PHE A 141 -20.74 -0.53 -7.98
CA PHE A 141 -20.56 -0.97 -6.60
C PHE A 141 -21.35 -0.09 -5.62
N VAL A 142 -21.25 1.23 -5.73
CA VAL A 142 -22.00 2.17 -4.86
C VAL A 142 -23.50 2.01 -5.04
N LEU A 143 -23.98 1.87 -6.27
CA LEU A 143 -25.40 1.64 -6.54
C LEU A 143 -25.91 0.32 -5.93
N ASN A 144 -25.12 -0.75 -6.04
CA ASN A 144 -25.44 -2.04 -5.43
C ASN A 144 -25.51 -1.93 -3.90
N GLN A 145 -24.55 -1.24 -3.26
CA GLN A 145 -24.58 -1.03 -1.81
C GLN A 145 -25.77 -0.17 -1.37
N ALA A 146 -26.12 0.86 -2.13
CA ALA A 146 -27.29 1.70 -1.85
C ALA A 146 -28.59 0.90 -1.96
N ALA A 147 -28.71 0.03 -2.97
CA ALA A 147 -29.87 -0.84 -3.15
C ALA A 147 -30.02 -1.93 -2.08
N ALA A 148 -28.88 -2.43 -1.55
CA ALA A 148 -28.88 -3.45 -0.49
C ALA A 148 -29.41 -2.90 0.85
N GLY A 149 -29.35 -1.60 1.09
CA GLY A 149 -29.86 -0.97 2.30
C GLY A 149 -29.24 -1.56 3.58
N LYS A 150 -30.04 -2.22 4.43
CA LYS A 150 -29.57 -2.88 5.66
C LYS A 150 -28.65 -4.07 5.42
N ASP A 151 -28.66 -4.66 4.24
CA ASP A 151 -27.84 -5.79 3.85
C ASP A 151 -26.53 -5.34 3.17
N ALA A 152 -26.28 -4.02 3.10
CA ALA A 152 -25.03 -3.46 2.62
C ALA A 152 -23.85 -3.85 3.53
N LEU A 153 -22.63 -3.75 2.99
CA LEU A 153 -21.42 -4.05 3.75
C LEU A 153 -21.29 -3.14 4.97
N ALA A 154 -21.50 -3.72 6.15
CA ALA A 154 -21.37 -3.00 7.42
C ALA A 154 -19.91 -2.77 7.79
N PRO A 155 -19.62 -1.76 8.64
CA PRO A 155 -18.28 -1.60 9.25
C PRO A 155 -17.82 -2.89 9.93
N LEU A 156 -16.49 -3.10 9.97
CA LEU A 156 -15.95 -4.18 10.78
C LEU A 156 -16.34 -3.95 12.25
N PRO A 157 -16.67 -5.02 13.00
CA PRO A 157 -16.83 -4.88 14.44
C PRO A 157 -15.54 -4.28 15.02
N VAL A 158 -15.68 -3.20 15.75
CA VAL A 158 -14.54 -2.55 16.43
C VAL A 158 -14.01 -3.58 17.43
N ALA A 159 -12.89 -4.22 17.11
CA ALA A 159 -12.13 -4.91 18.13
C ALA A 159 -11.77 -3.85 19.16
N GLU A 160 -12.25 -3.99 20.39
CA GLU A 160 -11.83 -3.14 21.50
C GLU A 160 -10.31 -3.20 21.57
N SER A 161 -9.64 -2.23 20.93
CA SER A 161 -8.23 -2.07 21.09
C SER A 161 -8.00 -1.63 22.52
N LYS A 162 -7.61 -2.57 23.38
CA LYS A 162 -6.95 -2.25 24.62
C LYS A 162 -5.64 -1.54 24.27
N VAL A 163 -5.74 -0.28 23.91
CA VAL A 163 -4.60 0.63 23.94
C VAL A 163 -4.28 0.81 25.43
N ALA A 164 -3.42 -0.07 25.93
CA ALA A 164 -2.75 0.18 27.19
C ALA A 164 -1.99 1.49 27.03
N ALA A 165 -2.52 2.54 27.62
CA ALA A 165 -1.82 3.80 27.84
C ALA A 165 -0.54 3.48 28.62
N LYS A 166 0.57 3.26 27.93
CA LYS A 166 1.89 3.30 28.54
C LYS A 166 2.17 4.77 28.82
N THR A 167 1.81 5.17 30.03
CA THR A 167 2.28 6.39 30.66
C THR A 167 3.80 6.48 30.49
N SER A 168 4.24 7.48 29.77
CA SER A 168 5.65 7.81 29.62
C SER A 168 6.25 8.12 30.99
N ALA A 169 6.98 7.17 31.56
CA ALA A 169 7.85 7.43 32.69
C ALA A 169 8.98 8.36 32.21
N LYS A 170 8.97 9.56 32.76
CA LYS A 170 9.93 10.65 32.59
C LYS A 170 11.29 10.18 33.14
N THR A 171 12.17 9.67 32.29
CA THR A 171 13.56 9.40 32.67
C THR A 171 14.38 10.69 32.54
N ALA A 172 14.70 11.25 33.72
CA ALA A 172 15.61 12.38 33.85
C ALA A 172 16.98 12.04 33.24
N ARG A 173 17.40 12.80 32.25
CA ARG A 173 18.73 12.74 31.65
C ARG A 173 19.75 13.30 32.67
N LYS A 174 20.65 12.45 33.15
CA LYS A 174 21.86 12.82 33.90
C LYS A 174 22.87 13.43 32.92
N PRO A 175 23.54 14.56 33.25
CA PRO A 175 24.51 15.16 32.34
C PRO A 175 25.75 14.27 32.19
N ALA A 176 26.17 14.05 30.94
CA ALA A 176 27.40 13.32 30.62
C ALA A 176 28.62 14.16 30.90
N ALA A 177 29.58 13.57 31.62
CA ALA A 177 30.90 14.15 31.92
C ALA A 177 31.74 14.31 30.64
N LYS A 178 32.46 15.44 30.55
CA LYS A 178 33.40 15.78 29.50
C LYS A 178 34.56 14.79 29.45
N ALA A 179 34.79 14.15 28.31
CA ALA A 179 36.02 13.41 28.04
C ALA A 179 37.10 14.35 27.44
N PRO A 180 38.41 14.12 27.74
CA PRO A 180 39.48 15.02 27.35
C PRO A 180 39.89 14.87 25.89
N ALA A 181 40.25 16.01 25.27
CA ALA A 181 40.70 16.11 23.88
C ALA A 181 42.01 15.38 23.64
N LYS A 182 42.03 14.47 22.65
CA LYS A 182 43.25 13.89 22.11
C LYS A 182 43.80 14.77 20.98
N LYS A 183 45.07 15.19 21.11
CA LYS A 183 45.84 15.94 20.12
C LYS A 183 45.93 15.20 18.78
N ALA A 184 45.66 15.89 17.71
CA ALA A 184 45.88 15.44 16.33
C ALA A 184 47.39 15.48 16.01
N ALA A 185 47.94 14.35 15.59
CA ALA A 185 49.28 14.29 15.01
C ALA A 185 49.18 14.44 13.48
N ALA A 186 49.81 15.47 12.97
CA ALA A 186 49.93 15.74 11.55
C ALA A 186 50.83 14.69 10.88
N ARG A 187 50.32 14.03 9.84
CA ARG A 187 51.13 13.15 8.98
C ARG A 187 51.28 13.79 7.61
N LYS A 188 52.54 14.21 7.33
CA LYS A 188 53.01 14.74 6.04
C LYS A 188 52.78 13.72 4.92
N VAL A 189 52.15 14.16 3.86
CA VAL A 189 52.10 13.44 2.58
C VAL A 189 53.28 13.93 1.72
N ALA A 190 54.21 13.04 1.43
CA ALA A 190 55.27 13.27 0.44
C ALA A 190 54.72 12.93 -0.96
N ALA A 191 54.79 13.91 -1.82
CA ALA A 191 54.56 13.75 -3.25
C ALA A 191 55.74 12.97 -3.87
N LYS A 192 55.44 11.99 -4.74
CA LYS A 192 56.40 11.44 -5.69
C LYS A 192 55.86 11.56 -7.09
N LYS A 193 56.60 12.32 -7.86
CA LYS A 193 56.41 12.72 -9.26
C LYS A 193 57.05 11.70 -10.18
N ALA A 194 56.48 11.53 -11.36
CA ALA A 194 57.07 11.28 -12.68
C ALA A 194 57.28 9.83 -13.17
N ALA A 195 56.71 9.63 -14.30
CA ALA A 195 57.30 9.24 -15.60
C ALA A 195 57.50 7.73 -15.86
N ALA A 196 56.78 7.21 -16.74
CA ALA A 196 57.12 6.80 -18.11
C ALA A 196 55.81 6.36 -18.79
#